data_75af73eddcd5b1df1ce81a257102daeb
#
_entry.id   75af73eddcd5b1df1ce81a257102daeb
#
_cell.length_a   1.000
_cell.length_b   1.000
_cell.length_c   1.000
_cell.angle_alpha   90.00
_cell.angle_beta   90.00
_cell.angle_gamma   90.00
#
_symmetry.space_group_name_H-M   'P 1'
#
loop_
_entity.id
_entity.type
_entity.pdbx_description
1 polymer ?
#
loop_
_entity_poly.entity_id
_entity_poly.type
_entity_poly.pdbx_seq_one_letter_code
_entity_poly.pdbx_strand_id
1 'polypeptide(L)'
;MGEAILAAALVQMGAVLAVWLIADTIATLARSEPLAGIWFIVLAFLAATACIATGAWRLLKLMLQESTTAERRSAFVGQAMALQRKLRARQANRMPNIPEPKDFGTQQGRKLSYRLPNSGRDAYRVLYWGLASLLLSMVSSGVLAVTLNRWTWTLGTIALSIASIILLVLVGVSIWWFVKQLLAWFRCGPTGIELSQFPLIPGTKAEVLLSQSGRMRLRNLEFSLECVEIAVYQQGTDARREVTIVDEIPIHTEPRVDIAARRPWEKLCELEIPEDAMHSFIAASNAIQWRLAVRAKGVNCPSLSREAPIVVFPKPTSF
;
A
#
# COMPACT_ATOMS: atom_id res chain seq x y z
N MET A 1 -8.89 -14.39 7.89
CA MET A 1 -9.44 -13.12 8.39
C MET A 1 -9.38 -13.01 9.91
N GLY A 2 -9.86 -13.98 10.68
CA GLY A 2 -9.83 -13.94 12.14
C GLY A 2 -8.43 -13.77 12.74
N GLU A 3 -7.43 -14.46 12.19
CA GLU A 3 -6.05 -14.36 12.65
C GLU A 3 -5.43 -12.96 12.53
N ALA A 4 -5.76 -12.21 11.47
CA ALA A 4 -5.25 -10.85 11.29
C ALA A 4 -5.87 -9.86 12.28
N ILE A 5 -7.17 -10.00 12.55
CA ILE A 5 -7.86 -9.20 13.56
C ILE A 5 -7.29 -9.51 14.95
N LEU A 6 -7.09 -10.80 15.27
CA LEU A 6 -6.50 -11.22 16.52
C LEU A 6 -5.08 -10.68 16.69
N ALA A 7 -4.26 -10.77 15.64
CA ALA A 7 -2.89 -10.26 15.65
C ALA A 7 -2.85 -8.73 15.85
N ALA A 8 -3.74 -7.98 15.18
CA ALA A 8 -3.86 -6.54 15.36
C ALA A 8 -4.33 -6.18 16.78
N ALA A 9 -5.30 -6.92 17.33
CA ALA A 9 -5.78 -6.73 18.70
C ALA A 9 -4.68 -6.98 19.73
N LEU A 10 -3.83 -8.00 19.54
CA LEU A 10 -2.70 -8.27 20.41
C LEU A 10 -1.68 -7.12 20.43
N VAL A 11 -1.36 -6.54 19.27
CA VAL A 11 -0.45 -5.38 19.19
C VAL A 11 -1.05 -4.19 19.93
N GLN A 12 -2.32 -3.88 19.69
CA GLN A 12 -3.00 -2.74 20.33
C GLN A 12 -3.07 -2.93 21.86
N MET A 13 -3.49 -4.10 22.31
CA MET A 13 -3.60 -4.41 23.73
C MET A 13 -2.24 -4.35 24.44
N GLY A 14 -1.20 -4.90 23.83
CA GLY A 14 0.16 -4.85 24.38
C GLY A 14 0.69 -3.42 24.47
N ALA A 15 0.42 -2.59 23.44
CA ALA A 15 0.85 -1.18 23.45
C ALA A 15 0.14 -0.35 24.54
N VAL A 16 -1.18 -0.51 24.66
CA VAL A 16 -1.96 0.16 25.72
C VAL A 16 -1.47 -0.24 27.10
N LEU A 17 -1.25 -1.54 27.33
CA LEU A 17 -0.75 -2.04 28.61
C LEU A 17 0.65 -1.51 28.92
N ALA A 18 1.56 -1.48 27.96
CA ALA A 18 2.91 -0.96 28.13
C ALA A 18 2.90 0.53 28.54
N VAL A 19 2.11 1.37 27.85
CA VAL A 19 2.02 2.79 28.17
C VAL A 19 1.39 3.02 29.54
N TRP A 20 0.34 2.25 29.88
CA TRP A 20 -0.29 2.33 31.19
C TRP A 20 0.72 1.99 32.30
N LEU A 21 1.49 0.91 32.15
CA LEU A 21 2.54 0.50 33.11
C LEU A 21 3.62 1.54 33.26
N ILE A 22 4.07 2.15 32.16
CA ILE A 22 5.06 3.24 32.20
C ILE A 22 4.51 4.42 32.99
N ALA A 23 3.28 4.85 32.69
CA ALA A 23 2.66 5.98 33.35
C ALA A 23 2.44 5.73 34.86
N ASP A 24 2.01 4.51 35.23
CA ASP A 24 1.83 4.10 36.62
C ASP A 24 3.17 4.04 37.37
N THR A 25 4.22 3.47 36.76
CA THR A 25 5.56 3.42 37.33
C THR A 25 6.12 4.83 37.58
N ILE A 26 5.97 5.74 36.63
CA ILE A 26 6.40 7.15 36.78
C ILE A 26 5.61 7.83 37.91
N ALA A 27 4.30 7.58 38.00
CA ALA A 27 3.47 8.16 39.05
C ALA A 27 3.84 7.66 40.44
N THR A 28 4.18 6.37 40.60
CA THR A 28 4.62 5.73 41.86
C THR A 28 5.98 6.27 42.29
N LEU A 29 6.94 6.39 41.37
CA LEU A 29 8.23 6.99 41.63
C LEU A 29 8.11 8.45 42.07
N ALA A 30 7.23 9.23 41.44
CA ALA A 30 6.99 10.63 41.78
C ALA A 30 6.40 10.83 43.20
N ARG A 31 5.74 9.81 43.74
CA ARG A 31 5.17 9.80 45.11
C ARG A 31 6.16 9.30 46.14
N SER A 32 7.38 8.90 45.77
CA SER A 32 8.37 8.28 46.65
C SER A 32 7.82 7.04 47.40
N GLU A 33 6.83 6.37 46.84
CA GLU A 33 6.26 5.16 47.41
C GLU A 33 7.17 3.96 47.10
N PRO A 34 7.38 3.03 48.04
CA PRO A 34 8.14 1.81 47.72
C PRO A 34 7.42 1.05 46.59
N LEU A 35 8.16 0.64 45.58
CA LEU A 35 7.68 -0.20 44.45
C LEU A 35 7.32 -1.59 44.97
N ALA A 36 6.23 -1.68 45.76
CA ALA A 36 5.68 -2.93 46.23
C ALA A 36 5.19 -3.70 45.02
N GLY A 37 5.81 -4.85 44.74
CA GLY A 37 5.42 -5.71 43.61
C GLY A 37 6.15 -5.40 42.30
N ILE A 38 7.39 -4.93 42.37
CA ILE A 38 8.25 -4.70 41.19
C ILE A 38 8.25 -5.90 40.21
N TRP A 39 8.15 -7.10 40.76
CA TRP A 39 8.07 -8.32 39.94
C TRP A 39 6.79 -8.40 39.11
N PHE A 40 5.65 -7.89 39.60
CA PHE A 40 4.42 -7.82 38.83
C PHE A 40 4.52 -6.81 37.68
N ILE A 41 5.18 -5.68 37.91
CA ILE A 41 5.43 -4.67 36.91
C ILE A 41 6.33 -5.25 35.81
N VAL A 42 7.44 -5.92 36.18
CA VAL A 42 8.34 -6.59 35.23
C VAL A 42 7.62 -7.67 34.43
N LEU A 43 6.80 -8.51 35.09
CA LEU A 43 6.07 -9.58 34.45
C LEU A 43 5.00 -9.02 33.49
N ALA A 44 4.32 -7.94 33.85
CA ALA A 44 3.36 -7.27 33.01
C ALA A 44 4.03 -6.58 31.80
N PHE A 45 5.23 -6.00 31.96
CA PHE A 45 6.04 -5.49 30.87
C PHE A 45 6.46 -6.59 29.89
N LEU A 46 6.90 -7.73 30.41
CA LEU A 46 7.24 -8.89 29.57
C LEU A 46 6.01 -9.41 28.82
N ALA A 47 4.85 -9.45 29.46
CA ALA A 47 3.61 -9.84 28.81
C ALA A 47 3.18 -8.85 27.70
N ALA A 48 3.29 -7.53 27.97
CA ALA A 48 3.00 -6.49 26.99
C ALA A 48 3.92 -6.60 25.76
N THR A 49 5.23 -6.74 25.99
CA THR A 49 6.21 -6.89 24.89
C THR A 49 6.01 -8.18 24.12
N ALA A 50 5.67 -9.29 24.79
CA ALA A 50 5.34 -10.56 24.13
C ALA A 50 4.08 -10.43 23.26
N CYS A 51 3.04 -9.74 23.72
CA CYS A 51 1.84 -9.46 22.93
C CYS A 51 2.14 -8.63 21.69
N ILE A 52 2.93 -7.56 21.84
CA ILE A 52 3.35 -6.72 20.70
C ILE A 52 4.16 -7.54 19.70
N ALA A 53 5.18 -8.27 20.17
CA ALA A 53 6.07 -9.04 19.34
C ALA A 53 5.34 -10.17 18.58
N THR A 54 4.50 -10.94 19.27
CA THR A 54 3.72 -12.03 18.65
C THR A 54 2.66 -11.52 17.68
N GLY A 55 1.98 -10.44 18.02
CA GLY A 55 1.00 -9.79 17.15
C GLY A 55 1.66 -9.19 15.90
N ALA A 56 2.75 -8.45 16.07
CA ALA A 56 3.51 -7.88 14.95
C ALA A 56 4.11 -8.97 14.03
N TRP A 57 4.67 -10.04 14.62
CA TRP A 57 5.19 -11.17 13.87
C TRP A 57 4.11 -11.87 13.04
N ARG A 58 2.94 -12.11 13.62
CA ARG A 58 1.80 -12.72 12.92
C ARG A 58 1.29 -11.84 11.80
N LEU A 59 1.15 -10.52 12.02
CA LEU A 59 0.75 -9.58 10.98
C LEU A 59 1.78 -9.54 9.85
N LEU A 60 3.08 -9.47 10.19
CA LEU A 60 4.15 -9.49 9.21
C LEU A 60 4.15 -10.79 8.41
N LYS A 61 4.01 -11.94 9.08
CA LYS A 61 3.91 -13.25 8.41
C LYS A 61 2.72 -13.33 7.48
N LEU A 62 1.55 -12.85 7.89
CA LEU A 62 0.35 -12.81 7.04
C LEU A 62 0.56 -11.87 5.83
N MET A 63 1.13 -10.68 6.05
CA MET A 63 1.46 -9.75 4.97
C MET A 63 2.49 -10.34 4.00
N LEU A 64 3.51 -11.04 4.50
CA LEU A 64 4.52 -11.70 3.70
C LEU A 64 3.96 -12.93 2.96
N GLN A 65 3.13 -13.73 3.58
CA GLN A 65 2.51 -14.90 2.94
C GLN A 65 1.59 -14.52 1.79
N GLU A 66 0.81 -13.46 1.94
CA GLU A 66 0.00 -12.94 0.85
C GLU A 66 0.84 -12.18 -0.20
N SER A 67 1.98 -11.62 0.18
CA SER A 67 2.95 -10.97 -0.73
C SER A 67 3.86 -11.96 -1.45
N THR A 68 3.75 -13.27 -1.19
CA THR A 68 4.53 -14.32 -1.89
C THR A 68 4.09 -14.52 -3.33
N THR A 69 2.96 -13.97 -3.78
CA THR A 69 2.79 -13.70 -5.20
C THR A 69 3.83 -12.66 -5.61
N ALA A 70 4.61 -13.00 -6.63
CA ALA A 70 5.67 -12.15 -7.19
C ALA A 70 5.24 -10.71 -7.47
N GLU A 71 3.96 -10.47 -7.68
CA GLU A 71 3.29 -9.17 -7.85
C GLU A 71 3.38 -8.27 -6.62
N ARG A 72 3.22 -8.82 -5.43
CA ARG A 72 3.32 -8.04 -4.19
C ARG A 72 4.76 -7.79 -3.78
N ARG A 73 5.68 -8.72 -4.06
CA ARG A 73 7.12 -8.46 -3.89
C ARG A 73 7.61 -7.31 -4.74
N SER A 74 7.14 -7.19 -5.99
CA SER A 74 7.53 -6.08 -6.86
C SER A 74 6.96 -4.74 -6.41
N ALA A 75 5.81 -4.72 -5.76
CA ALA A 75 5.22 -3.52 -5.16
C ALA A 75 5.96 -3.06 -3.88
N PHE A 76 6.47 -4.00 -3.07
CA PHE A 76 7.17 -3.71 -1.81
C PHE A 76 8.68 -3.50 -1.97
N VAL A 77 9.33 -4.28 -2.83
CA VAL A 77 10.76 -4.12 -3.09
C VAL A 77 10.92 -3.07 -4.18
N GLY A 78 10.96 -1.82 -3.76
CA GLY A 78 11.59 -0.67 -4.37
C GLY A 78 12.05 -0.73 -5.83
N GLN A 79 11.39 -1.52 -6.72
CA GLN A 79 11.75 -1.50 -8.13
C GLN A 79 11.60 -0.09 -8.71
N ALA A 80 10.57 0.67 -8.27
CA ALA A 80 10.49 2.08 -8.60
C ALA A 80 11.68 2.88 -8.03
N MET A 81 12.16 2.56 -6.82
CA MET A 81 13.35 3.20 -6.25
C MET A 81 14.65 2.66 -6.87
N ALA A 82 14.72 1.38 -7.19
CA ALA A 82 15.88 0.81 -7.89
C ALA A 82 15.95 1.29 -9.33
N LEU A 83 14.81 1.41 -10.01
CA LEU A 83 14.71 2.04 -11.31
C LEU A 83 15.11 3.52 -11.21
N GLN A 84 14.59 4.28 -10.26
CA GLN A 84 15.01 5.67 -10.03
C GLN A 84 16.51 5.79 -9.69
N ARG A 85 17.10 4.89 -8.88
CA ARG A 85 18.54 4.90 -8.61
C ARG A 85 19.36 4.56 -9.86
N LYS A 86 18.98 3.55 -10.64
CA LYS A 86 19.61 3.20 -11.91
C LYS A 86 19.46 4.31 -12.93
N LEU A 87 18.31 4.97 -12.97
CA LEU A 87 18.04 6.12 -13.82
C LEU A 87 18.90 7.32 -13.42
N ARG A 88 19.04 7.64 -12.14
CA ARG A 88 19.97 8.69 -11.66
C ARG A 88 21.41 8.37 -11.97
N ALA A 89 21.84 7.12 -11.84
CA ALA A 89 23.22 6.71 -12.21
C ALA A 89 23.48 6.79 -13.72
N ARG A 90 22.45 6.57 -14.56
CA ARG A 90 22.51 6.72 -16.03
C ARG A 90 22.28 8.17 -16.50
N GLN A 91 21.78 9.07 -15.68
CA GLN A 91 21.58 10.49 -15.95
C GLN A 91 22.89 11.25 -16.24
N ALA A 92 24.04 10.66 -15.99
CA ALA A 92 25.32 11.20 -16.43
C ALA A 92 25.44 11.23 -17.97
N ASN A 93 24.68 10.43 -18.72
CA ASN A 93 24.60 10.48 -20.17
C ASN A 93 23.42 11.36 -20.61
N ARG A 94 23.71 12.46 -21.29
CA ARG A 94 22.74 13.47 -21.80
C ARG A 94 21.78 12.94 -22.89
N MET A 95 21.87 11.68 -23.29
CA MET A 95 21.04 11.07 -24.33
C MET A 95 19.79 10.42 -23.73
N PRO A 96 18.60 10.55 -24.37
CA PRO A 96 17.42 9.78 -23.99
C PRO A 96 17.71 8.29 -24.02
N ASN A 97 17.29 7.57 -22.98
CA ASN A 97 17.52 6.13 -22.90
C ASN A 97 16.18 5.39 -22.95
N ILE A 98 16.10 4.36 -23.78
CA ILE A 98 14.95 3.47 -23.82
C ILE A 98 15.08 2.49 -22.65
N PRO A 99 14.05 2.36 -21.79
CA PRO A 99 14.07 1.40 -20.69
C PRO A 99 14.16 -0.03 -21.22
N GLU A 100 15.02 -0.85 -20.60
CA GLU A 100 15.11 -2.26 -21.00
C GLU A 100 14.00 -3.08 -20.33
N PRO A 101 13.40 -4.07 -21.04
CA PRO A 101 12.34 -4.91 -20.50
C PRO A 101 12.71 -5.61 -19.19
N LYS A 102 13.95 -6.01 -19.00
CA LYS A 102 14.46 -6.63 -17.77
C LYS A 102 14.40 -5.72 -16.54
N ASP A 103 14.38 -4.40 -16.75
CA ASP A 103 14.32 -3.43 -15.66
C ASP A 103 12.93 -3.39 -15.01
N PHE A 104 11.92 -3.91 -15.69
CA PHE A 104 10.52 -3.94 -15.21
C PHE A 104 10.18 -5.19 -14.40
N GLY A 105 11.11 -6.17 -14.28
CA GLY A 105 10.91 -7.36 -13.46
C GLY A 105 9.75 -8.24 -13.93
N THR A 106 9.56 -8.33 -15.24
CA THR A 106 8.58 -9.23 -15.85
C THR A 106 8.91 -10.68 -15.52
N GLN A 107 7.87 -11.47 -15.27
CA GLN A 107 7.99 -12.89 -14.97
C GLN A 107 7.29 -13.72 -16.05
N GLN A 108 7.51 -15.01 -16.02
CA GLN A 108 6.76 -15.92 -16.88
C GLN A 108 5.26 -15.91 -16.47
N GLY A 109 4.38 -15.69 -17.44
CA GLY A 109 2.95 -15.70 -17.24
C GLY A 109 2.41 -17.11 -17.02
N ARG A 110 1.17 -17.21 -16.58
CA ARG A 110 0.45 -18.48 -16.39
C ARG A 110 -0.28 -18.93 -17.66
N LYS A 111 -0.83 -17.97 -18.40
CA LYS A 111 -1.59 -18.18 -19.63
C LYS A 111 -0.96 -17.52 -20.83
N LEU A 112 -0.37 -16.34 -20.62
CA LEU A 112 0.40 -15.63 -21.63
C LEU A 112 1.90 -15.64 -21.28
N SER A 113 2.74 -15.18 -22.21
CA SER A 113 4.20 -15.30 -22.08
C SER A 113 4.80 -14.48 -20.94
N TYR A 114 4.25 -13.28 -20.69
CA TYR A 114 4.81 -12.33 -19.75
C TYR A 114 3.80 -11.88 -18.74
N ARG A 115 4.18 -11.91 -17.45
CA ARG A 115 3.41 -11.37 -16.35
C ARG A 115 4.03 -10.08 -15.87
N LEU A 116 3.22 -9.02 -15.83
CA LEU A 116 3.67 -7.70 -15.43
C LEU A 116 3.58 -7.50 -13.92
N PRO A 117 4.60 -6.85 -13.31
CA PRO A 117 4.47 -6.37 -11.96
C PRO A 117 3.46 -5.23 -11.91
N ASN A 118 2.54 -5.27 -10.98
CA ASN A 118 1.61 -4.19 -10.77
C ASN A 118 1.82 -3.51 -9.41
N SER A 119 1.57 -2.22 -9.35
CA SER A 119 1.63 -1.43 -8.13
C SER A 119 0.22 -1.10 -7.64
N GLY A 120 0.00 -1.22 -6.33
CA GLY A 120 -1.25 -0.80 -5.70
C GLY A 120 -0.96 -0.06 -4.38
N ARG A 121 -1.75 0.97 -4.11
CA ARG A 121 -1.58 1.82 -2.90
C ARG A 121 -2.23 1.23 -1.63
N ASP A 122 -2.85 0.07 -1.71
CA ASP A 122 -3.72 -0.43 -0.63
C ASP A 122 -2.96 -0.82 0.63
N ALA A 123 -1.75 -1.39 0.49
CA ALA A 123 -0.93 -1.78 1.64
C ALA A 123 -0.50 -0.58 2.49
N TYR A 124 -0.17 0.56 1.87
CA TYR A 124 0.20 1.77 2.59
C TYR A 124 -0.96 2.34 3.41
N ARG A 125 -2.20 2.23 2.93
CA ARG A 125 -3.38 2.67 3.68
C ARG A 125 -3.58 1.84 4.94
N VAL A 126 -3.42 0.51 4.85
CA VAL A 126 -3.52 -0.38 6.01
C VAL A 126 -2.43 -0.06 7.03
N LEU A 127 -1.17 0.10 6.58
CA LEU A 127 -0.05 0.47 7.45
C LEU A 127 -0.26 1.83 8.10
N TYR A 128 -0.69 2.84 7.34
CA TYR A 128 -0.95 4.18 7.85
C TYR A 128 -2.01 4.18 8.97
N TRP A 129 -3.18 3.57 8.72
CA TRP A 129 -4.23 3.50 9.72
C TRP A 129 -3.87 2.60 10.90
N GLY A 130 -3.09 1.54 10.67
CA GLY A 130 -2.54 0.70 11.73
C GLY A 130 -1.61 1.46 12.66
N LEU A 131 -0.67 2.21 12.10
CA LEU A 131 0.27 3.03 12.86
C LEU A 131 -0.44 4.18 13.57
N ALA A 132 -1.37 4.87 12.89
CA ALA A 132 -2.15 5.95 13.47
C ALA A 132 -2.99 5.46 14.67
N SER A 133 -3.66 4.31 14.54
CA SER A 133 -4.44 3.74 15.65
C SER A 133 -3.56 3.30 16.81
N LEU A 134 -2.36 2.77 16.55
CA LEU A 134 -1.39 2.39 17.57
C LEU A 134 -0.91 3.62 18.36
N LEU A 135 -0.44 4.65 17.67
CA LEU A 135 0.06 5.87 18.31
C LEU A 135 -1.03 6.58 19.12
N LEU A 136 -2.24 6.67 18.55
CA LEU A 136 -3.36 7.32 19.23
C LEU A 136 -3.78 6.54 20.48
N SER A 137 -3.78 5.20 20.44
CA SER A 137 -4.09 4.37 21.61
C SER A 137 -3.01 4.49 22.71
N MET A 138 -1.74 4.62 22.33
CA MET A 138 -0.65 4.87 23.28
C MET A 138 -0.82 6.21 24.00
N VAL A 139 -1.08 7.28 23.24
CA VAL A 139 -1.31 8.63 23.82
C VAL A 139 -2.55 8.62 24.73
N SER A 140 -3.66 8.04 24.26
CA SER A 140 -4.91 7.96 25.02
C SER A 140 -4.73 7.20 26.34
N SER A 141 -4.01 6.07 26.34
CA SER A 141 -3.76 5.28 27.54
C SER A 141 -2.89 6.03 28.55
N GLY A 142 -1.90 6.79 28.08
CA GLY A 142 -1.07 7.64 28.94
C GLY A 142 -1.87 8.75 29.61
N VAL A 143 -2.69 9.48 28.84
CA VAL A 143 -3.56 10.55 29.40
C VAL A 143 -4.57 9.96 30.40
N LEU A 144 -5.18 8.82 30.08
CA LEU A 144 -6.11 8.15 30.97
C LEU A 144 -5.45 7.72 32.30
N ALA A 145 -4.23 7.16 32.24
CA ALA A 145 -3.48 6.77 33.43
C ALA A 145 -3.18 7.97 34.32
N VAL A 146 -2.74 9.10 33.75
CA VAL A 146 -2.51 10.35 34.51
C VAL A 146 -3.79 10.87 35.13
N THR A 147 -4.92 10.81 34.40
CA THR A 147 -6.23 11.27 34.89
C THR A 147 -6.70 10.44 36.09
N LEU A 148 -6.57 9.10 36.00
CA LEU A 148 -6.97 8.20 37.08
C LEU A 148 -6.07 8.34 38.33
N ASN A 149 -4.78 8.52 38.16
CA ASN A 149 -3.82 8.66 39.26
C ASN A 149 -3.91 10.01 39.99
N ARG A 150 -4.41 11.06 39.31
CA ARG A 150 -4.52 12.42 39.87
C ARG A 150 -5.99 12.84 40.10
N TRP A 151 -6.87 11.89 40.35
CA TRP A 151 -8.28 12.19 40.54
C TRP A 151 -8.51 13.07 41.77
N THR A 152 -8.73 14.36 41.54
CA THR A 152 -9.15 15.36 42.50
C THR A 152 -10.22 16.25 41.86
N TRP A 153 -11.16 16.77 42.61
CA TRP A 153 -12.23 17.61 42.05
C TRP A 153 -11.73 19.03 41.74
N THR A 154 -10.73 19.13 40.86
CA THR A 154 -10.22 20.42 40.38
C THR A 154 -10.63 20.65 38.93
N LEU A 155 -10.71 21.91 38.49
CA LEU A 155 -11.00 22.25 37.08
C LEU A 155 -10.02 21.54 36.12
N GLY A 156 -8.76 21.38 36.52
CA GLY A 156 -7.75 20.69 35.72
C GLY A 156 -8.05 19.21 35.50
N THR A 157 -8.52 18.48 36.52
CA THR A 157 -8.86 17.06 36.39
C THR A 157 -10.15 16.86 35.62
N ILE A 158 -11.11 17.77 35.71
CA ILE A 158 -12.32 17.76 34.88
C ILE A 158 -11.93 17.94 33.41
N ALA A 159 -11.09 18.90 33.07
CA ALA A 159 -10.60 19.12 31.71
C ALA A 159 -9.84 17.90 31.16
N LEU A 160 -8.95 17.27 31.97
CA LEU A 160 -8.25 16.04 31.59
C LEU A 160 -9.21 14.86 31.37
N SER A 161 -10.27 14.74 32.15
CA SER A 161 -11.28 13.70 31.98
C SER A 161 -12.05 13.87 30.66
N ILE A 162 -12.43 15.09 30.33
CA ILE A 162 -13.08 15.40 29.04
C ILE A 162 -12.13 15.08 27.90
N ALA A 163 -10.86 15.49 27.98
CA ALA A 163 -9.85 15.18 26.98
C ALA A 163 -9.66 13.67 26.81
N SER A 164 -9.64 12.90 27.90
CA SER A 164 -9.53 11.43 27.88
C SER A 164 -10.70 10.79 27.16
N ILE A 165 -11.92 11.27 27.40
CA ILE A 165 -13.13 10.76 26.72
C ILE A 165 -13.06 11.03 25.21
N ILE A 166 -12.66 12.26 24.81
CA ILE A 166 -12.50 12.62 23.40
C ILE A 166 -11.46 11.72 22.75
N LEU A 167 -10.31 11.51 23.39
CA LEU A 167 -9.25 10.64 22.88
C LEU A 167 -9.72 9.18 22.74
N LEU A 168 -10.47 8.65 23.69
CA LEU A 168 -11.04 7.30 23.61
C LEU A 168 -12.00 7.15 22.42
N VAL A 169 -12.83 8.15 22.15
CA VAL A 169 -13.70 8.15 20.97
C VAL A 169 -12.87 8.16 19.68
N LEU A 170 -11.83 9.00 19.59
CA LEU A 170 -10.93 9.06 18.44
C LEU A 170 -10.18 7.73 18.22
N VAL A 171 -9.74 7.08 19.30
CA VAL A 171 -9.14 5.74 19.24
C VAL A 171 -10.15 4.73 18.67
N GLY A 172 -11.38 4.73 19.16
CA GLY A 172 -12.44 3.83 18.67
C GLY A 172 -12.69 4.01 17.16
N VAL A 173 -12.80 5.26 16.69
CA VAL A 173 -12.96 5.59 15.27
C VAL A 173 -11.74 5.13 14.47
N SER A 174 -10.52 5.38 14.97
CA SER A 174 -9.28 4.99 14.28
C SER A 174 -9.13 3.47 14.14
N ILE A 175 -9.43 2.72 15.21
CA ILE A 175 -9.44 1.24 15.20
C ILE A 175 -10.49 0.73 14.21
N TRP A 176 -11.70 1.31 14.22
CA TRP A 176 -12.76 0.95 13.27
C TRP A 176 -12.29 1.11 11.82
N TRP A 177 -11.67 2.25 11.48
CA TRP A 177 -11.12 2.49 10.16
C TRP A 177 -10.00 1.51 9.81
N PHE A 178 -9.09 1.24 10.74
CA PHE A 178 -8.03 0.26 10.55
C PHE A 178 -8.57 -1.14 10.25
N VAL A 179 -9.50 -1.63 11.07
CA VAL A 179 -10.14 -2.95 10.87
C VAL A 179 -10.87 -3.00 9.53
N LYS A 180 -11.58 -1.93 9.17
CA LYS A 180 -12.25 -1.83 7.87
C LYS A 180 -11.26 -1.93 6.70
N GLN A 181 -10.13 -1.21 6.76
CA GLN A 181 -9.11 -1.26 5.74
C GLN A 181 -8.41 -2.63 5.69
N LEU A 182 -8.13 -3.21 6.83
CA LEU A 182 -7.51 -4.53 6.96
C LEU A 182 -8.40 -5.61 6.34
N LEU A 183 -9.69 -5.64 6.69
CA LEU A 183 -10.66 -6.58 6.11
C LEU A 183 -10.81 -6.40 4.61
N ALA A 184 -10.86 -5.15 4.16
CA ALA A 184 -10.92 -4.81 2.75
C ALA A 184 -9.68 -5.32 2.00
N TRP A 185 -8.50 -5.12 2.55
CA TRP A 185 -7.24 -5.59 1.97
C TRP A 185 -7.20 -7.13 1.84
N PHE A 186 -7.66 -7.86 2.86
CA PHE A 186 -7.75 -9.33 2.80
C PHE A 186 -8.83 -9.84 1.83
N ARG A 187 -9.87 -9.06 1.57
CA ARG A 187 -10.91 -9.42 0.58
C ARG A 187 -10.45 -9.17 -0.84
N CYS A 188 -9.66 -8.12 -1.05
CA CYS A 188 -9.08 -7.78 -2.35
C CYS A 188 -7.91 -8.71 -2.65
N GLY A 189 -8.16 -9.77 -3.40
CA GLY A 189 -7.10 -10.67 -3.87
C GLY A 189 -6.15 -10.00 -4.87
N PRO A 190 -5.11 -10.70 -5.31
CA PRO A 190 -4.16 -10.20 -6.29
C PRO A 190 -4.82 -9.96 -7.65
N THR A 191 -4.37 -8.89 -8.30
CA THR A 191 -4.64 -8.60 -9.72
C THR A 191 -3.48 -9.14 -10.54
N GLY A 192 -3.73 -9.89 -11.59
CA GLY A 192 -2.73 -10.34 -12.55
C GLY A 192 -2.94 -9.65 -13.88
N ILE A 193 -1.87 -9.16 -14.49
CA ILE A 193 -1.85 -8.63 -15.84
C ILE A 193 -0.78 -9.39 -16.61
N GLU A 194 -1.19 -10.09 -17.66
CA GLU A 194 -0.28 -10.85 -18.51
C GLU A 194 -0.35 -10.35 -19.94
N LEU A 195 0.77 -10.39 -20.65
CA LEU A 195 0.91 -10.01 -22.06
C LEU A 195 1.42 -11.18 -22.89
N SER A 196 1.00 -11.26 -24.14
CA SER A 196 1.50 -12.24 -25.09
C SER A 196 2.91 -11.92 -25.55
N GLN A 197 3.25 -10.64 -25.66
CA GLN A 197 4.56 -10.16 -26.10
C GLN A 197 5.03 -8.94 -25.27
N PHE A 198 6.34 -8.84 -25.09
CA PHE A 198 6.99 -7.76 -24.37
C PHE A 198 8.45 -7.64 -24.81
N PRO A 199 8.95 -6.49 -25.24
CA PRO A 199 8.32 -5.17 -25.31
C PRO A 199 7.25 -5.07 -26.42
N LEU A 200 6.43 -4.02 -26.35
CA LEU A 200 5.43 -3.70 -27.39
C LEU A 200 6.04 -2.78 -28.45
N ILE A 201 5.50 -2.81 -29.64
CA ILE A 201 5.93 -1.97 -30.76
C ILE A 201 4.71 -1.23 -31.32
N PRO A 202 4.79 0.06 -31.68
CA PRO A 202 3.71 0.81 -32.30
C PRO A 202 3.20 0.14 -33.57
N GLY A 203 1.87 0.10 -33.74
CA GLY A 203 1.18 -0.58 -34.84
C GLY A 203 1.09 -2.10 -34.70
N THR A 204 1.51 -2.69 -33.56
CA THR A 204 1.35 -4.14 -33.33
C THR A 204 0.19 -4.43 -32.40
N LYS A 205 -0.41 -5.59 -32.60
CA LYS A 205 -1.45 -6.13 -31.75
C LYS A 205 -0.87 -7.15 -30.78
N ALA A 206 -1.29 -7.08 -29.52
CA ALA A 206 -0.92 -8.01 -28.48
C ALA A 206 -2.16 -8.47 -27.71
N GLU A 207 -2.13 -9.67 -27.19
CA GLU A 207 -3.13 -10.12 -26.24
C GLU A 207 -2.75 -9.71 -24.82
N VAL A 208 -3.73 -9.23 -24.07
CA VAL A 208 -3.59 -8.91 -22.66
C VAL A 208 -4.65 -9.66 -21.85
N LEU A 209 -4.21 -10.38 -20.83
CA LEU A 209 -5.08 -11.07 -19.89
C LEU A 209 -5.11 -10.31 -18.58
N LEU A 210 -6.29 -9.81 -18.22
CA LEU A 210 -6.57 -9.27 -16.90
C LEU A 210 -7.20 -10.36 -16.03
N SER A 211 -6.60 -10.65 -14.88
CA SER A 211 -7.12 -11.59 -13.90
C SER A 211 -7.26 -10.93 -12.53
N GLN A 212 -8.39 -11.11 -11.87
CA GLN A 212 -8.65 -10.59 -10.54
C GLN A 212 -9.18 -11.67 -9.62
N SER A 213 -8.48 -11.92 -8.54
CA SER A 213 -8.87 -12.86 -7.50
C SER A 213 -9.48 -12.14 -6.29
N GLY A 214 -10.07 -12.90 -5.37
CA GLY A 214 -10.64 -12.38 -4.13
C GLY A 214 -12.15 -12.56 -4.08
N ARG A 215 -12.78 -11.94 -3.07
CA ARG A 215 -14.25 -11.90 -2.93
C ARG A 215 -14.69 -10.45 -2.92
N MET A 216 -15.05 -9.92 -4.08
CA MET A 216 -15.40 -8.51 -4.22
C MET A 216 -16.46 -8.28 -5.27
N ARG A 217 -17.17 -7.17 -5.11
CA ARG A 217 -18.07 -6.62 -6.12
C ARG A 217 -17.52 -5.29 -6.58
N LEU A 218 -17.29 -5.19 -7.87
CA LEU A 218 -16.74 -3.99 -8.50
C LEU A 218 -17.81 -3.36 -9.39
N ARG A 219 -17.80 -2.04 -9.47
CA ARG A 219 -18.58 -1.24 -10.41
C ARG A 219 -17.63 -0.43 -11.26
N ASN A 220 -17.99 -0.23 -12.52
CA ASN A 220 -17.23 0.56 -13.49
C ASN A 220 -15.76 0.11 -13.49
N LEU A 221 -15.53 -1.15 -13.85
CA LEU A 221 -14.19 -1.63 -14.08
C LEU A 221 -13.74 -1.07 -15.43
N GLU A 222 -12.68 -0.28 -15.38
CA GLU A 222 -12.03 0.34 -16.52
C GLU A 222 -10.62 -0.22 -16.62
N PHE A 223 -10.28 -0.72 -17.78
CA PHE A 223 -8.96 -1.20 -18.13
C PHE A 223 -8.47 -0.40 -19.32
N SER A 224 -7.42 0.38 -19.14
CA SER A 224 -6.90 1.30 -20.15
C SER A 224 -5.39 1.18 -20.30
N LEU A 225 -4.92 1.55 -21.48
CA LEU A 225 -3.53 1.82 -21.78
C LEU A 225 -3.31 3.33 -21.65
N GLU A 226 -2.35 3.74 -20.83
CA GLU A 226 -2.04 5.14 -20.59
C GLU A 226 -0.62 5.48 -21.00
N CYS A 227 -0.49 6.56 -21.74
CA CYS A 227 0.78 7.23 -21.98
C CYS A 227 0.95 8.36 -20.97
N VAL A 228 2.04 8.33 -20.24
CA VAL A 228 2.32 9.28 -19.16
C VAL A 228 3.60 10.04 -19.46
N GLU A 229 3.50 11.34 -19.52
CA GLU A 229 4.64 12.24 -19.56
C GLU A 229 5.04 12.63 -18.14
N ILE A 230 6.32 12.57 -17.87
CA ILE A 230 6.91 13.00 -16.61
C ILE A 230 7.90 14.09 -16.91
N ALA A 231 7.63 15.30 -16.41
CA ALA A 231 8.55 16.43 -16.49
C ALA A 231 9.15 16.72 -15.10
N VAL A 232 10.46 16.94 -15.07
CA VAL A 232 11.18 17.37 -13.86
C VAL A 232 11.86 18.70 -14.17
N TYR A 233 11.45 19.73 -13.47
CA TYR A 233 11.98 21.09 -13.64
C TYR A 233 12.29 21.74 -12.30
N GLN A 234 13.19 22.70 -12.31
CA GLN A 234 13.49 23.51 -11.13
C GLN A 234 12.61 24.75 -11.10
N GLN A 235 11.95 24.98 -9.95
CA GLN A 235 11.23 26.19 -9.68
C GLN A 235 11.86 26.84 -8.43
N GLY A 236 12.75 27.80 -8.65
CA GLY A 236 13.60 28.36 -7.59
C GLY A 236 14.60 27.31 -7.09
N THR A 237 14.60 27.03 -5.79
CA THR A 237 15.48 26.05 -5.15
C THR A 237 14.90 24.63 -5.16
N ASP A 238 13.62 24.46 -5.49
CA ASP A 238 12.92 23.19 -5.38
C ASP A 238 12.79 22.49 -6.75
N ALA A 239 13.10 21.19 -6.76
CA ALA A 239 12.83 20.34 -7.92
C ALA A 239 11.37 19.88 -7.90
N ARG A 240 10.60 20.28 -8.90
CA ARG A 240 9.22 19.84 -9.11
C ARG A 240 9.14 18.73 -10.13
N ARG A 241 8.27 17.77 -9.86
CA ARG A 241 7.93 16.69 -10.76
C ARG A 241 6.46 16.78 -11.11
N GLU A 242 6.19 16.94 -12.39
CA GLU A 242 4.84 16.92 -12.96
C GLU A 242 4.63 15.61 -13.70
N VAL A 243 3.43 15.06 -13.57
CA VAL A 243 3.05 13.77 -14.18
C VAL A 243 1.70 13.99 -14.85
N THR A 244 1.68 13.92 -16.17
CA THR A 244 0.50 14.18 -16.99
C THR A 244 0.18 12.96 -17.84
N ILE A 245 -1.09 12.54 -17.86
CA ILE A 245 -1.56 11.52 -18.82
C ILE A 245 -1.77 12.24 -20.15
N VAL A 246 -0.97 11.88 -21.14
CA VAL A 246 -1.01 12.50 -22.49
C VAL A 246 -2.04 11.79 -23.36
N ASP A 247 -2.13 10.48 -23.19
CA ASP A 247 -3.06 9.67 -23.97
C ASP A 247 -3.63 8.54 -23.10
N GLU A 248 -4.91 8.22 -23.28
CA GLU A 248 -5.61 7.14 -22.58
C GLU A 248 -6.48 6.36 -23.55
N ILE A 249 -6.12 5.13 -23.81
CA ILE A 249 -6.80 4.24 -24.74
C ILE A 249 -7.57 3.18 -23.95
N PRO A 250 -8.91 3.18 -23.97
CA PRO A 250 -9.71 2.19 -23.27
C PRO A 250 -9.57 0.83 -23.96
N ILE A 251 -9.18 -0.19 -23.19
CA ILE A 251 -9.07 -1.59 -23.68
C ILE A 251 -10.37 -2.33 -23.37
N HIS A 252 -10.88 -2.18 -22.15
CA HIS A 252 -12.10 -2.87 -21.73
C HIS A 252 -12.80 -2.11 -20.60
N THR A 253 -14.13 -2.04 -20.69
CA THR A 253 -14.96 -1.46 -19.65
C THR A 253 -16.08 -2.41 -19.30
N GLU A 254 -16.32 -2.65 -18.00
CA GLU A 254 -17.41 -3.50 -17.53
C GLU A 254 -18.13 -2.81 -16.36
N PRO A 255 -19.47 -2.60 -16.49
CA PRO A 255 -20.21 -1.81 -15.51
C PRO A 255 -20.32 -2.50 -14.15
N ARG A 256 -20.28 -3.84 -14.13
CA ARG A 256 -20.38 -4.62 -12.90
C ARG A 256 -19.64 -5.95 -13.02
N VAL A 257 -18.75 -6.21 -12.05
CA VAL A 257 -18.00 -7.46 -11.93
C VAL A 257 -18.20 -8.04 -10.54
N ASP A 258 -18.76 -9.25 -10.46
CA ASP A 258 -18.94 -10.00 -9.22
C ASP A 258 -17.92 -11.14 -9.18
N ILE A 259 -16.96 -11.10 -8.24
CA ILE A 259 -15.87 -12.05 -8.13
C ILE A 259 -16.09 -12.94 -6.90
N ALA A 260 -16.14 -14.26 -7.13
CA ALA A 260 -16.29 -15.25 -6.07
C ALA A 260 -14.93 -15.67 -5.50
N ALA A 261 -14.89 -16.02 -4.20
CA ALA A 261 -13.65 -16.30 -3.46
C ALA A 261 -12.74 -17.39 -4.05
N ARG A 262 -13.29 -18.31 -4.85
CA ARG A 262 -12.57 -19.47 -5.41
C ARG A 262 -12.51 -19.49 -6.94
N ARG A 263 -13.13 -18.52 -7.60
CA ARG A 263 -13.11 -18.39 -9.06
C ARG A 263 -12.58 -17.02 -9.41
N PRO A 264 -11.32 -16.91 -9.88
CA PRO A 264 -10.82 -15.63 -10.37
C PRO A 264 -11.66 -15.21 -11.57
N TRP A 265 -11.95 -13.91 -11.63
CA TRP A 265 -12.50 -13.32 -12.84
C TRP A 265 -11.33 -13.07 -13.80
N GLU A 266 -11.51 -13.45 -15.05
CA GLU A 266 -10.48 -13.33 -16.07
C GLU A 266 -11.09 -12.78 -17.34
N LYS A 267 -10.37 -11.86 -17.97
CA LYS A 267 -10.75 -11.28 -19.24
C LYS A 267 -9.55 -11.20 -20.16
N LEU A 268 -9.64 -11.85 -21.29
CA LEU A 268 -8.70 -11.70 -22.40
C LEU A 268 -9.17 -10.58 -23.30
N CYS A 269 -8.30 -9.63 -23.59
CA CYS A 269 -8.56 -8.49 -24.45
C CYS A 269 -7.44 -8.38 -25.50
N GLU A 270 -7.76 -7.78 -26.62
CA GLU A 270 -6.79 -7.36 -27.63
C GLU A 270 -6.28 -5.94 -27.27
N LEU A 271 -4.99 -5.76 -27.29
CA LEU A 271 -4.31 -4.49 -27.07
C LEU A 271 -3.64 -4.08 -28.37
N GLU A 272 -4.02 -2.96 -28.92
CA GLU A 272 -3.39 -2.35 -30.09
C GLU A 272 -2.66 -1.09 -29.68
N ILE A 273 -1.38 -0.98 -30.03
CA ILE A 273 -0.62 0.24 -29.80
C ILE A 273 -0.76 1.09 -31.08
N PRO A 274 -1.21 2.35 -30.97
CA PRO A 274 -1.33 3.24 -32.14
C PRO A 274 -0.02 3.30 -32.95
N GLU A 275 -0.15 3.42 -34.24
CA GLU A 275 1.02 3.45 -35.15
C GLU A 275 1.93 4.67 -34.92
N ASP A 276 1.33 5.78 -34.51
CA ASP A 276 1.94 7.05 -34.19
C ASP A 276 2.35 7.19 -32.71
N ALA A 277 2.13 6.13 -31.93
CA ALA A 277 2.47 6.13 -30.52
C ALA A 277 3.96 6.41 -30.28
N MET A 278 4.24 7.35 -29.40
CA MET A 278 5.59 7.66 -28.98
C MET A 278 6.20 6.49 -28.17
N HIS A 279 7.41 6.11 -28.49
CA HIS A 279 8.11 5.04 -27.75
C HIS A 279 8.46 5.48 -26.33
N SER A 280 8.63 4.51 -25.43
CA SER A 280 9.11 4.76 -24.08
C SER A 280 10.52 5.33 -24.09
N PHE A 281 10.74 6.42 -23.37
CA PHE A 281 12.09 6.95 -23.17
C PHE A 281 12.24 7.63 -21.81
N ILE A 282 13.48 7.77 -21.37
CA ILE A 282 13.84 8.45 -20.14
C ILE A 282 15.04 9.33 -20.41
N ALA A 283 14.87 10.63 -20.17
CA ALA A 283 15.92 11.63 -20.23
C ALA A 283 16.16 12.27 -18.85
N ALA A 284 17.06 13.23 -18.77
CA ALA A 284 17.44 13.89 -17.51
C ALA A 284 16.26 14.63 -16.87
N SER A 285 15.41 15.30 -17.68
CA SER A 285 14.34 16.17 -17.21
C SER A 285 12.95 15.75 -17.65
N ASN A 286 12.84 14.77 -18.56
CA ASN A 286 11.57 14.28 -19.05
C ASN A 286 11.59 12.77 -19.30
N ALA A 287 10.43 12.14 -19.27
CA ALA A 287 10.26 10.74 -19.62
C ALA A 287 8.86 10.51 -20.20
N ILE A 288 8.75 9.60 -21.17
CA ILE A 288 7.50 9.02 -21.63
C ILE A 288 7.44 7.58 -21.13
N GLN A 289 6.39 7.28 -20.39
CA GLN A 289 6.15 5.98 -19.81
C GLN A 289 4.77 5.48 -20.19
N TRP A 290 4.70 4.25 -20.67
CA TRP A 290 3.44 3.57 -20.91
C TRP A 290 3.09 2.67 -19.74
N ARG A 291 1.80 2.58 -19.41
CA ARG A 291 1.30 1.70 -18.36
C ARG A 291 -0.08 1.16 -18.69
N LEU A 292 -0.36 -0.03 -18.22
CA LEU A 292 -1.69 -0.59 -18.16
C LEU A 292 -2.31 -0.21 -16.83
N ALA A 293 -3.46 0.47 -16.86
CA ALA A 293 -4.19 0.92 -15.68
C ALA A 293 -5.50 0.16 -15.52
N VAL A 294 -5.75 -0.37 -14.32
CA VAL A 294 -7.02 -1.01 -13.96
C VAL A 294 -7.64 -0.19 -12.84
N ARG A 295 -8.82 0.37 -13.10
CA ARG A 295 -9.58 1.14 -12.13
C ARG A 295 -10.96 0.56 -11.96
N ALA A 296 -11.44 0.46 -10.72
CA ALA A 296 -12.82 0.04 -10.45
C ALA A 296 -13.28 0.59 -9.09
N LYS A 297 -14.58 0.88 -8.97
CA LYS A 297 -15.19 1.27 -7.71
C LYS A 297 -15.64 0.02 -6.94
N GLY A 298 -15.14 -0.18 -5.73
CA GLY A 298 -15.58 -1.26 -4.86
C GLY A 298 -16.93 -0.97 -4.21
N VAL A 299 -17.81 -1.98 -4.14
CA VAL A 299 -19.10 -1.89 -3.42
C VAL A 299 -18.92 -2.30 -1.96
N ASN A 300 -18.21 -3.42 -1.71
CA ASN A 300 -17.95 -3.97 -0.36
C ASN A 300 -16.45 -3.99 -0.04
N CYS A 301 -15.63 -3.33 -0.83
CA CYS A 301 -14.19 -3.26 -0.74
C CYS A 301 -13.72 -1.87 -1.16
N PRO A 302 -12.47 -1.48 -0.90
CA PRO A 302 -11.91 -0.25 -1.44
C PRO A 302 -11.94 -0.24 -2.97
N SER A 303 -11.88 0.95 -3.54
CA SER A 303 -11.69 1.11 -4.98
C SER A 303 -10.41 0.42 -5.41
N LEU A 304 -10.47 -0.35 -6.47
CA LEU A 304 -9.33 -1.00 -7.09
C LEU A 304 -8.62 0.02 -7.98
N SER A 305 -7.32 0.19 -7.79
CA SER A 305 -6.45 0.97 -8.66
C SER A 305 -5.13 0.24 -8.75
N ARG A 306 -4.81 -0.26 -9.94
CA ARG A 306 -3.58 -0.99 -10.25
C ARG A 306 -2.95 -0.42 -11.50
N GLU A 307 -1.65 -0.29 -11.47
CA GLU A 307 -0.86 0.22 -12.57
C GLU A 307 0.28 -0.77 -12.83
N ALA A 308 0.43 -1.19 -14.07
CA ALA A 308 1.51 -2.05 -14.52
C ALA A 308 2.31 -1.33 -15.61
N PRO A 309 3.57 -0.97 -15.34
CA PRO A 309 4.40 -0.30 -16.34
C PRO A 309 4.72 -1.25 -17.50
N ILE A 310 4.68 -0.73 -18.69
CA ILE A 310 5.08 -1.43 -19.91
C ILE A 310 6.11 -0.63 -20.70
N VAL A 311 6.78 -1.28 -21.63
CA VAL A 311 7.76 -0.66 -22.52
C VAL A 311 7.25 -0.74 -23.95
N VAL A 312 7.21 0.40 -24.60
CA VAL A 312 6.97 0.52 -26.04
C VAL A 312 8.28 0.88 -26.71
N PHE A 313 8.78 0.01 -27.62
CA PHE A 313 10.00 0.25 -28.37
C PHE A 313 9.72 1.11 -29.61
N PRO A 314 10.73 1.81 -30.13
CA PRO A 314 10.58 2.52 -31.38
C PRO A 314 10.31 1.54 -32.53
N LYS A 315 9.53 1.98 -33.51
CA LYS A 315 9.27 1.22 -34.73
C LYS A 315 10.61 0.98 -35.43
N PRO A 316 10.94 -0.26 -35.81
CA PRO A 316 12.18 -0.51 -36.57
C PRO A 316 12.08 0.24 -37.90
N THR A 317 13.05 1.11 -38.17
CA THR A 317 13.16 1.76 -39.46
C THR A 317 13.55 0.69 -40.48
N SER A 318 12.62 0.37 -41.40
CA SER A 318 12.96 -0.40 -42.60
C SER A 318 13.92 0.43 -43.47
N PHE A 319 15.18 0.10 -43.44
CA PHE A 319 16.15 0.58 -44.43
C PHE A 319 16.01 -0.22 -45.70
#